data_1035579e7a4a4dc46ea233d458027ef6
#
_entry.id   1035579e7a4a4dc46ea233d458027ef6
#
_cell.length_a   1.000
_cell.length_b   1.000
_cell.length_c   1.000
_cell.angle_alpha   90.00
_cell.angle_beta   90.00
_cell.angle_gamma   90.00
#
_symmetry.space_group_name_H-M   'P 1'
#
loop_
_entity.id
_entity.type
_entity.pdbx_description
1 polymer ?
#
loop_
_entity_poly.entity_id
_entity_poly.type
_entity_poly.pdbx_seq_one_letter_code
_entity_poly.pdbx_strand_id
1 'polypeptide(L)'
;SDKEREIRMIHAEKPEFKIYRDKNVPFDYDNFPPLPQSAINKINIPVSIELIKINTAHIEYKELLEDGIVPGIVFLSDFNINITSFHNKIKQDVVSDDMVIHGNGRLYDAGDLNVVITMPMNEEKDTFYYQGKLGSMAVVPINEMAVPNGKILLESGVLDSAIFKVAANN
;
A
#
# COMPACT_ATOMS: atom_id res chain seq x y z
N SER A 1 27.63 -18.89 -11.83
CA SER A 1 27.14 -17.59 -12.31
C SER A 1 25.64 -17.56 -12.14
N ASP A 2 25.20 -16.80 -11.14
CA ASP A 2 23.78 -16.60 -10.90
C ASP A 2 23.21 -15.78 -12.06
N LYS A 3 22.50 -16.46 -12.96
CA LYS A 3 21.82 -15.78 -14.05
C LYS A 3 20.65 -15.00 -13.47
N GLU A 4 20.65 -13.69 -13.69
CA GLU A 4 19.52 -12.81 -13.40
C GLU A 4 18.28 -13.32 -14.15
N ARG A 5 17.15 -13.35 -13.46
CA ARG A 5 15.86 -13.68 -14.08
C ARG A 5 15.16 -12.37 -14.42
N GLU A 6 15.07 -12.10 -15.71
CA GLU A 6 14.35 -10.95 -16.23
C GLU A 6 12.92 -11.38 -16.59
N ILE A 7 11.96 -10.69 -15.99
CA ILE A 7 10.54 -10.88 -16.23
C ILE A 7 10.00 -9.57 -16.80
N ARG A 8 9.41 -9.61 -17.98
CA ARG A 8 8.86 -8.39 -18.59
C ARG A 8 7.61 -7.92 -17.88
N MET A 9 6.70 -8.83 -17.59
CA MET A 9 5.44 -8.43 -16.96
C MET A 9 4.84 -9.56 -16.13
N ILE A 10 4.31 -9.17 -14.97
CA ILE A 10 3.38 -9.96 -14.18
C ILE A 10 2.03 -9.25 -14.21
N HIS A 11 0.97 -10.00 -14.45
CA HIS A 11 -0.39 -9.46 -14.50
C HIS A 11 -1.31 -10.24 -13.58
N ALA A 12 -2.08 -9.53 -12.77
CA ALA A 12 -3.12 -10.09 -11.91
C ALA A 12 -4.44 -9.35 -12.11
N GLU A 13 -5.52 -10.09 -12.18
CA GLU A 13 -6.88 -9.58 -12.33
C GLU A 13 -7.70 -9.87 -11.07
N LYS A 14 -8.36 -8.83 -10.56
CA LYS A 14 -9.30 -8.89 -9.44
C LYS A 14 -8.77 -9.61 -8.20
N PRO A 15 -7.50 -9.40 -7.78
CA PRO A 15 -7.06 -9.98 -6.53
C PRO A 15 -7.73 -9.30 -5.34
N GLU A 16 -7.91 -10.07 -4.27
CA GLU A 16 -8.38 -9.56 -2.98
C GLU A 16 -7.23 -9.58 -1.98
N PHE A 17 -6.97 -8.44 -1.35
CA PHE A 17 -6.01 -8.29 -0.26
C PHE A 17 -6.77 -7.94 1.02
N LYS A 18 -6.67 -8.78 2.04
CA LYS A 18 -7.34 -8.55 3.33
C LYS A 18 -6.31 -8.55 4.45
N ILE A 19 -6.26 -7.46 5.19
CA ILE A 19 -5.39 -7.26 6.33
C ILE A 19 -6.25 -7.09 7.56
N TYR A 20 -6.00 -7.86 8.60
CA TYR A 20 -6.68 -7.76 9.88
C TYR A 20 -5.69 -7.49 11.00
N ARG A 21 -5.90 -6.44 11.76
CA ARG A 21 -5.14 -6.09 12.96
C ARG A 21 -6.05 -6.19 14.18
N ASP A 22 -5.71 -7.06 15.09
CA ASP A 22 -6.32 -7.14 16.43
C ASP A 22 -5.36 -6.52 17.44
N LYS A 23 -5.74 -5.38 18.05
CA LYS A 23 -4.91 -4.71 19.05
C LYS A 23 -4.93 -5.39 20.42
N ASN A 24 -5.84 -6.33 20.66
CA ASN A 24 -5.78 -7.20 21.84
C ASN A 24 -4.61 -8.20 21.77
N VAL A 25 -4.11 -8.48 20.56
CA VAL A 25 -2.91 -9.28 20.36
C VAL A 25 -1.70 -8.36 20.43
N PRO A 26 -0.76 -8.56 21.38
CA PRO A 26 0.44 -7.76 21.47
C PRO A 26 1.17 -7.69 20.14
N PHE A 27 1.74 -6.54 19.84
CA PHE A 27 2.53 -6.35 18.65
C PHE A 27 3.85 -7.11 18.80
N ASP A 28 4.10 -8.04 17.89
CA ASP A 28 5.35 -8.79 17.85
C ASP A 28 6.39 -8.00 17.05
N TYR A 29 7.17 -7.19 17.75
CA TYR A 29 8.23 -6.37 17.13
C TYR A 29 9.35 -7.23 16.51
N ASP A 30 9.56 -8.45 17.01
CA ASP A 30 10.61 -9.34 16.51
C ASP A 30 10.21 -10.03 15.19
N ASN A 31 8.90 -10.16 14.96
CA ASN A 31 8.32 -10.75 13.76
C ASN A 31 7.54 -9.74 12.91
N PHE A 32 7.86 -8.45 13.03
CA PHE A 32 7.24 -7.46 12.18
C PHE A 32 7.59 -7.71 10.70
N PRO A 33 6.60 -7.72 9.79
CA PRO A 33 6.90 -7.86 8.38
C PRO A 33 7.86 -6.75 7.94
N PRO A 34 8.99 -7.09 7.33
CA PRO A 34 9.91 -6.08 6.84
C PRO A 34 9.22 -5.20 5.81
N LEU A 35 9.67 -3.96 5.70
CA LEU A 35 9.23 -3.10 4.60
C LEU A 35 9.45 -3.80 3.25
N PRO A 36 8.65 -3.48 2.21
CA PRO A 36 8.74 -4.16 0.92
C PRO A 36 10.17 -4.21 0.36
N GLN A 37 10.95 -3.13 0.51
CA GLN A 37 12.34 -3.09 0.05
C GLN A 37 13.19 -4.14 0.75
N SER A 38 13.12 -4.22 2.08
CA SER A 38 13.83 -5.21 2.87
C SER A 38 13.40 -6.63 2.55
N ALA A 39 12.11 -6.86 2.29
CA ALA A 39 11.59 -8.16 1.89
C ALA A 39 12.13 -8.57 0.51
N ILE A 40 12.13 -7.64 -0.44
CA ILE A 40 12.62 -7.85 -1.80
C ILE A 40 14.13 -8.13 -1.78
N ASN A 41 14.91 -7.37 -1.02
CA ASN A 41 16.35 -7.53 -0.92
C ASN A 41 16.77 -8.85 -0.25
N LYS A 42 15.89 -9.50 0.52
CA LYS A 42 16.13 -10.83 1.11
C LYS A 42 15.94 -11.98 0.12
N ILE A 43 15.40 -11.73 -1.07
CA ILE A 43 15.27 -12.76 -2.11
C ILE A 43 16.68 -13.12 -2.62
N ASN A 44 17.09 -14.38 -2.41
CA ASN A 44 18.44 -14.84 -2.72
C ASN A 44 18.72 -15.04 -4.22
N ILE A 45 17.70 -14.98 -5.05
CA ILE A 45 17.81 -15.13 -6.52
C ILE A 45 17.70 -13.74 -7.14
N PRO A 46 18.64 -13.34 -8.04
CA PRO A 46 18.50 -12.07 -8.77
C PRO A 46 17.24 -12.08 -9.63
N VAL A 47 16.36 -11.13 -9.35
CA VAL A 47 15.08 -10.95 -10.08
C VAL A 47 14.95 -9.49 -10.48
N SER A 48 14.56 -9.27 -11.73
CA SER A 48 14.16 -7.97 -12.26
C SER A 48 12.83 -8.14 -12.99
N ILE A 49 11.87 -7.27 -12.69
CA ILE A 49 10.55 -7.26 -13.32
C ILE A 49 10.28 -5.85 -13.82
N GLU A 50 10.08 -5.71 -15.13
CA GLU A 50 9.85 -4.37 -15.73
C GLU A 50 8.52 -3.77 -15.27
N LEU A 51 7.47 -4.60 -15.24
CA LEU A 51 6.12 -4.15 -14.88
C LEU A 51 5.35 -5.23 -14.13
N ILE A 52 4.82 -4.88 -12.96
CA ILE A 52 3.76 -5.65 -12.31
C ILE A 52 2.48 -4.85 -12.45
N LYS A 53 1.50 -5.43 -13.11
CA LYS A 53 0.20 -4.81 -13.36
C LYS A 53 -0.90 -5.58 -12.63
N ILE A 54 -1.64 -4.87 -11.80
CA ILE A 54 -2.78 -5.41 -11.07
C ILE A 54 -4.00 -4.59 -11.44
N ASN A 55 -5.04 -5.25 -11.93
CA ASN A 55 -6.29 -4.59 -12.29
C ASN A 55 -7.41 -4.96 -11.34
N THR A 56 -8.23 -3.97 -11.01
CA THR A 56 -9.50 -4.15 -10.30
C THR A 56 -9.32 -4.88 -8.95
N ALA A 57 -8.25 -4.57 -8.23
CA ALA A 57 -8.03 -5.15 -6.91
C ALA A 57 -9.07 -4.65 -5.89
N HIS A 58 -9.40 -5.49 -4.92
CA HIS A 58 -10.07 -5.10 -3.69
C HIS A 58 -9.08 -5.20 -2.54
N ILE A 59 -8.87 -4.09 -1.81
CA ILE A 59 -7.93 -4.02 -0.68
C ILE A 59 -8.73 -3.62 0.54
N GLU A 60 -8.75 -4.47 1.57
CA GLU A 60 -9.47 -4.24 2.82
C GLU A 60 -8.50 -4.28 4.00
N TYR A 61 -8.57 -3.27 4.86
CA TYR A 61 -7.92 -3.22 6.15
C TYR A 61 -8.97 -3.16 7.25
N LYS A 62 -8.88 -4.09 8.20
CA LYS A 62 -9.72 -4.11 9.41
C LYS A 62 -8.86 -3.96 10.66
N GLU A 63 -9.30 -3.12 11.58
CA GLU A 63 -8.63 -2.92 12.86
C GLU A 63 -9.61 -3.02 14.01
N LEU A 64 -9.39 -3.99 14.90
CA LEU A 64 -10.09 -4.10 16.16
C LEU A 64 -9.25 -3.43 17.25
N LEU A 65 -9.80 -2.41 17.91
CA LEU A 65 -9.16 -1.77 19.04
C LEU A 65 -9.15 -2.68 20.28
N GLU A 66 -8.27 -2.37 21.24
CA GLU A 66 -8.31 -2.97 22.57
C GLU A 66 -9.71 -2.79 23.18
N ASP A 67 -10.26 -3.87 23.72
CA ASP A 67 -11.64 -3.92 24.23
C ASP A 67 -12.73 -3.53 23.22
N GLY A 68 -12.40 -3.44 21.94
CA GLY A 68 -13.35 -3.22 20.86
C GLY A 68 -14.20 -4.45 20.57
N ILE A 69 -15.46 -4.22 20.19
CA ILE A 69 -16.40 -5.30 19.82
C ILE A 69 -16.51 -5.42 18.29
N VAL A 70 -16.38 -4.30 17.60
CA VAL A 70 -16.54 -4.21 16.14
C VAL A 70 -15.27 -3.60 15.55
N PRO A 71 -14.64 -4.22 14.57
CA PRO A 71 -13.49 -3.64 13.91
C PRO A 71 -13.88 -2.44 13.05
N GLY A 72 -13.02 -1.44 13.01
CA GLY A 72 -13.08 -0.41 12.00
C GLY A 72 -12.58 -0.95 10.65
N ILE A 73 -13.16 -0.49 9.55
CA ILE A 73 -12.89 -0.97 8.20
C ILE A 73 -12.50 0.19 7.29
N VAL A 74 -11.43 0.00 6.52
CA VAL A 74 -11.08 0.83 5.35
C VAL A 74 -10.95 -0.09 4.15
N PHE A 75 -11.55 0.26 3.02
CA PHE A 75 -11.34 -0.51 1.81
C PHE A 75 -11.16 0.36 0.57
N LEU A 76 -10.43 -0.19 -0.39
CA LEU A 76 -10.25 0.33 -1.74
C LEU A 76 -10.86 -0.67 -2.71
N SER A 77 -11.64 -0.16 -3.64
CA SER A 77 -12.28 -0.95 -4.70
C SER A 77 -11.83 -0.49 -6.08
N ASP A 78 -11.98 -1.37 -7.06
CA ASP A 78 -11.57 -1.14 -8.45
C ASP A 78 -10.14 -0.58 -8.56
N PHE A 79 -9.26 -1.05 -7.63
CA PHE A 79 -7.94 -0.48 -7.47
C PHE A 79 -6.97 -1.07 -8.48
N ASN A 80 -6.44 -0.21 -9.35
CA ASN A 80 -5.45 -0.57 -10.35
C ASN A 80 -4.07 -0.18 -9.86
N ILE A 81 -3.09 -1.07 -9.97
CA ILE A 81 -1.72 -0.86 -9.50
C ILE A 81 -0.76 -1.19 -10.63
N ASN A 82 0.18 -0.29 -10.88
CA ASN A 82 1.34 -0.53 -11.72
C ASN A 82 2.61 -0.33 -10.88
N ILE A 83 3.45 -1.36 -10.83
CA ILE A 83 4.76 -1.30 -10.16
C ILE A 83 5.82 -1.41 -11.24
N THR A 84 6.73 -0.44 -11.27
CA THR A 84 7.87 -0.39 -12.20
C THR A 84 9.17 -0.47 -11.44
N SER A 85 10.24 -0.86 -12.13
CA SER A 85 11.59 -0.98 -11.57
C SER A 85 11.67 -1.91 -10.35
N PHE A 86 10.93 -3.03 -10.39
CA PHE A 86 11.04 -4.04 -9.35
C PHE A 86 12.29 -4.88 -9.55
N HIS A 87 13.27 -4.72 -8.66
CA HIS A 87 14.50 -5.53 -8.67
C HIS A 87 15.05 -5.70 -7.25
N ASN A 88 15.75 -6.80 -7.00
CA ASN A 88 16.33 -7.12 -5.68
C ASN A 88 17.86 -7.06 -5.64
N LYS A 89 18.51 -6.71 -6.74
CA LYS A 89 19.97 -6.51 -6.78
C LYS A 89 20.30 -5.27 -7.59
N ILE A 90 21.12 -4.42 -6.98
CA ILE A 90 21.67 -3.25 -7.65
C ILE A 90 22.83 -3.74 -8.53
N LYS A 91 22.76 -3.50 -9.83
CA LYS A 91 23.90 -3.64 -10.72
C LYS A 91 24.91 -2.52 -10.38
N GLN A 92 26.17 -2.85 -10.18
CA GLN A 92 27.23 -1.89 -9.78
C GLN A 92 27.38 -0.68 -10.73
N ASP A 93 26.87 -0.78 -11.95
CA ASP A 93 27.02 0.22 -13.01
C ASP A 93 25.70 0.91 -13.41
N VAL A 94 24.59 0.62 -12.75
CA VAL A 94 23.28 1.22 -13.07
C VAL A 94 22.92 2.18 -11.94
N VAL A 95 22.60 3.42 -12.29
CA VAL A 95 21.89 4.34 -11.39
C VAL A 95 20.63 3.59 -10.95
N SER A 96 20.54 3.27 -9.66
CA SER A 96 19.44 2.46 -9.15
C SER A 96 18.14 3.24 -9.39
N ASP A 97 17.30 2.66 -10.24
CA ASP A 97 15.97 3.21 -10.42
C ASP A 97 15.14 2.90 -9.18
N ASP A 98 14.50 3.93 -8.64
CA ASP A 98 13.55 3.75 -7.56
C ASP A 98 12.41 2.85 -8.02
N MET A 99 11.97 1.94 -7.16
CA MET A 99 10.72 1.22 -7.41
C MET A 99 9.56 2.18 -7.24
N VAL A 100 8.72 2.30 -8.26
CA VAL A 100 7.57 3.21 -8.27
C VAL A 100 6.28 2.43 -8.38
N ILE A 101 5.34 2.73 -7.47
CA ILE A 101 4.00 2.15 -7.45
C ILE A 101 3.00 3.26 -7.75
N HIS A 102 2.28 3.11 -8.86
CA HIS A 102 1.14 3.95 -9.18
C HIS A 102 -0.14 3.20 -8.87
N GLY A 103 -1.00 3.79 -8.04
CA GLY A 103 -2.29 3.23 -7.68
C GLY A 103 -3.42 4.19 -7.97
N ASN A 104 -4.51 3.69 -8.52
CA ASN A 104 -5.75 4.44 -8.67
C ASN A 104 -6.98 3.54 -8.51
N GLY A 105 -8.00 4.06 -7.88
CA GLY A 105 -9.24 3.34 -7.61
C GLY A 105 -10.14 4.17 -6.72
N ARG A 106 -11.00 3.51 -5.93
CA ARG A 106 -11.99 4.21 -5.11
C ARG A 106 -11.85 3.86 -3.63
N LEU A 107 -11.89 4.89 -2.78
CA LEU A 107 -11.98 4.74 -1.33
C LEU A 107 -13.47 4.64 -0.94
N TYR A 108 -13.85 3.55 -0.26
CA TYR A 108 -15.24 3.28 0.18
C TYR A 108 -16.28 3.33 -0.96
N ASP A 109 -15.93 2.97 -2.19
CA ASP A 109 -16.77 3.14 -3.38
C ASP A 109 -17.24 4.59 -3.62
N ALA A 110 -16.71 5.54 -2.90
CA ALA A 110 -17.20 6.92 -2.83
C ALA A 110 -16.24 7.95 -3.43
N GLY A 111 -14.96 7.92 -3.07
CA GLY A 111 -13.97 8.91 -3.50
C GLY A 111 -12.90 8.34 -4.43
N ASP A 112 -12.62 9.02 -5.54
CA ASP A 112 -11.55 8.62 -6.45
C ASP A 112 -10.20 8.88 -5.78
N LEU A 113 -9.39 7.84 -5.61
CA LEU A 113 -8.07 7.90 -5.00
C LEU A 113 -6.99 7.66 -6.06
N ASN A 114 -6.01 8.55 -6.10
CA ASN A 114 -4.77 8.37 -6.85
C ASN A 114 -3.59 8.46 -5.89
N VAL A 115 -2.67 7.52 -5.96
CA VAL A 115 -1.49 7.46 -5.10
C VAL A 115 -0.26 7.08 -5.90
N VAL A 116 0.87 7.67 -5.55
CA VAL A 116 2.19 7.29 -6.04
C VAL A 116 3.07 7.01 -4.82
N ILE A 117 3.69 5.84 -4.81
CA ILE A 117 4.66 5.45 -3.80
C ILE A 117 6.00 5.27 -4.48
N THR A 118 7.04 5.92 -3.96
CA THR A 118 8.42 5.80 -4.44
C THR A 118 9.26 5.17 -3.35
N MET A 119 9.95 4.10 -3.69
CA MET A 119 10.81 3.35 -2.78
C MET A 119 12.22 3.32 -3.36
N PRO A 120 13.17 4.13 -2.82
CA PRO A 120 14.56 4.03 -3.18
C PRO A 120 15.10 2.65 -2.83
N MET A 121 15.68 1.93 -3.82
CA MET A 121 16.15 0.56 -3.61
C MET A 121 17.62 0.49 -3.20
N ASN A 122 18.33 1.63 -3.21
CA ASN A 122 19.77 1.76 -2.95
C ASN A 122 20.10 2.45 -1.61
N GLU A 123 19.11 2.86 -0.83
CA GLU A 123 19.36 3.51 0.46
C GLU A 123 19.63 2.46 1.55
N GLU A 124 20.58 2.79 2.45
CA GLU A 124 20.87 1.97 3.64
C GLU A 124 19.67 1.92 4.62
N LYS A 125 18.81 2.93 4.56
CA LYS A 125 17.59 3.01 5.36
C LYS A 125 16.40 2.76 4.46
N ASP A 126 15.50 1.91 4.92
CA ASP A 126 14.22 1.65 4.27
C ASP A 126 13.33 2.89 4.33
N THR A 127 13.59 3.86 3.46
CA THR A 127 12.79 5.07 3.30
C THR A 127 11.82 4.88 2.15
N PHE A 128 10.61 5.36 2.29
CA PHE A 128 9.67 5.45 1.17
C PHE A 128 8.87 6.75 1.23
N TYR A 129 8.47 7.20 0.07
CA TYR A 129 7.68 8.41 -0.09
C TYR A 129 6.34 8.04 -0.69
N TYR A 130 5.26 8.58 -0.15
CA TYR A 130 3.97 8.45 -0.81
C TYR A 130 3.26 9.79 -0.87
N GLN A 131 2.63 10.01 -2.00
CA GLN A 131 1.82 11.18 -2.25
C GLN A 131 0.56 10.79 -3.01
N GLY A 132 -0.50 11.53 -2.80
CA GLY A 132 -1.74 11.23 -3.49
C GLY A 132 -2.79 12.31 -3.35
N LYS A 133 -3.88 12.05 -4.04
CA LYS A 133 -5.07 12.89 -4.03
C LYS A 133 -6.30 12.00 -3.91
N LEU A 134 -7.13 12.35 -2.96
CA LEU A 134 -8.50 11.87 -2.86
C LEU A 134 -9.42 12.93 -3.45
N GLY A 135 -10.28 12.54 -4.36
CA GLY A 135 -11.31 13.38 -4.95
C GLY A 135 -12.46 13.65 -3.99
N SER A 136 -13.46 14.35 -4.51
CA SER A 136 -14.65 14.66 -3.72
C SER A 136 -15.43 13.39 -3.36
N MET A 137 -15.88 13.30 -2.10
CA MET A 137 -16.70 12.19 -1.62
C MET A 137 -17.61 12.59 -0.45
N ALA A 138 -18.74 11.91 -0.30
CA ALA A 138 -19.51 11.99 0.92
C ALA A 138 -18.68 11.45 2.11
N VAL A 139 -18.78 12.08 3.29
CA VAL A 139 -17.99 11.66 4.46
C VAL A 139 -18.61 10.49 5.21
N VAL A 140 -19.90 10.22 5.01
CA VAL A 140 -20.64 9.16 5.73
C VAL A 140 -19.99 7.76 5.62
N PRO A 141 -19.46 7.32 4.47
CA PRO A 141 -18.78 6.03 4.37
C PRO A 141 -17.56 5.89 5.28
N ILE A 142 -16.91 7.00 5.67
CA ILE A 142 -15.78 6.99 6.61
C ILE A 142 -16.18 6.45 8.00
N ASN A 143 -17.48 6.46 8.31
CA ASN A 143 -18.00 5.93 9.58
C ASN A 143 -17.67 4.45 9.81
N GLU A 144 -17.42 3.68 8.75
CA GLU A 144 -16.99 2.29 8.89
C GLU A 144 -15.68 2.17 9.71
N MET A 145 -14.81 3.17 9.65
CA MET A 145 -13.61 3.27 10.47
C MET A 145 -13.79 4.22 11.66
N ALA A 146 -14.44 5.38 11.44
CA ALA A 146 -14.50 6.45 12.41
C ALA A 146 -15.35 6.10 13.64
N VAL A 147 -16.46 5.39 13.48
CA VAL A 147 -17.33 5.01 14.59
C VAL A 147 -16.67 3.96 15.48
N PRO A 148 -16.18 2.81 14.96
CA PRO A 148 -15.57 1.80 15.83
C PRO A 148 -14.28 2.29 16.48
N ASN A 149 -13.42 2.97 15.73
CA ASN A 149 -12.07 3.29 16.18
C ASN A 149 -11.93 4.70 16.76
N GLY A 150 -12.69 5.66 16.24
CA GLY A 150 -12.64 7.06 16.70
C GLY A 150 -13.77 7.47 17.63
N LYS A 151 -14.82 6.65 17.74
CA LYS A 151 -16.08 7.00 18.44
C LYS A 151 -16.67 8.32 17.93
N ILE A 152 -16.46 8.61 16.65
CA ILE A 152 -16.91 9.81 15.97
C ILE A 152 -17.94 9.38 14.92
N LEU A 153 -19.08 10.02 14.93
CA LEU A 153 -20.13 9.83 13.92
C LEU A 153 -20.18 11.06 13.01
N LEU A 154 -20.01 10.81 11.71
CA LEU A 154 -20.18 11.81 10.65
C LEU A 154 -21.59 11.65 10.09
N GLU A 155 -22.49 12.58 10.44
CA GLU A 155 -23.91 12.48 10.04
C GLU A 155 -24.11 12.89 8.57
N SER A 156 -23.37 13.91 8.12
CA SER A 156 -23.44 14.40 6.74
C SER A 156 -22.21 15.23 6.40
N GLY A 157 -22.03 15.50 5.14
CA GLY A 157 -20.97 16.36 4.63
C GLY A 157 -20.32 15.82 3.39
N VAL A 158 -19.54 16.67 2.75
CA VAL A 158 -18.75 16.33 1.56
C VAL A 158 -17.31 16.78 1.83
N LEU A 159 -16.37 15.89 1.59
CA LEU A 159 -14.97 16.23 1.44
C LEU A 159 -14.76 16.66 0.00
N ASP A 160 -14.34 17.89 -0.25
CA ASP A 160 -14.10 18.36 -1.62
C ASP A 160 -12.89 17.68 -2.24
N SER A 161 -11.78 17.65 -1.51
CA SER A 161 -10.59 16.89 -1.87
C SER A 161 -9.61 16.84 -0.70
N ALA A 162 -8.73 15.83 -0.71
CA ALA A 162 -7.57 15.78 0.15
C ALA A 162 -6.30 15.52 -0.67
N ILE A 163 -5.24 16.25 -0.38
CA ILE A 163 -3.91 16.04 -0.96
C ILE A 163 -2.96 15.70 0.18
N PHE A 164 -2.17 14.67 0.01
CA PHE A 164 -1.20 14.25 1.01
C PHE A 164 0.16 13.96 0.40
N LYS A 165 1.20 14.22 1.18
CA LYS A 165 2.58 13.85 0.86
C LYS A 165 3.28 13.49 2.15
N VAL A 166 3.85 12.30 2.19
CA VAL A 166 4.48 11.73 3.38
C VAL A 166 5.82 11.11 3.01
N ALA A 167 6.80 11.30 3.89
CA ALA A 167 8.04 10.53 3.90
C ALA A 167 8.00 9.64 5.15
N ALA A 168 8.25 8.37 5.00
CA ALA A 168 8.31 7.41 6.08
C ALA A 168 9.63 6.63 6.01
N ASN A 169 10.19 6.33 7.18
CA ASN A 169 11.39 5.52 7.33
C ASN A 169 11.19 4.55 8.51
N ASN A 170 11.98 3.49 8.49
CA ASN A 170 12.03 2.53 9.57
C ASN A 170 12.95 3.03 10.69
#